data_3be1b6075842944bdfd9d362c8a4d79a
#
_entry.id   3be1b6075842944bdfd9d362c8a4d79a
#
_cell.length_a   1.000
_cell.length_b   1.000
_cell.length_c   1.000
_cell.angle_alpha   90.00
_cell.angle_beta   90.00
_cell.angle_gamma   90.00
#
_symmetry.space_group_name_H-M   'P 1'
#
loop_
_entity.id
_entity.type
_entity.pdbx_description
1 polymer ?
#
loop_
_entity_poly.entity_id
_entity_poly.type
_entity_poly.pdbx_seq_one_letter_code
_entity_poly.pdbx_strand_id
1 'polypeptide(L)'
;MDNLCFGMQYLNITQLPGGSYSHANKAVDLGGRDTEKDYWYARGETYWKCTCCWYSGTNTYHFLSCDYKGNPIKVHCADGVDRVVTVSLTHNLNAHQIGRLYHNEKMFLEGTKYPVPNVVTGNHIHLEIAEGDVRTRYKAKNGRWTLYNELNPLEVMFVDDSFTKVINAKGAVLKHCSSILKGDDYMNIQDGFSTFNYSGANLKIYKGSGDCKNLYMLSALGNERATQDIRNYDSKDMIIMSLANCNYFEMSNKSEYGQHYGVEQSIGDDVHTTGHDLAPKNSAYEVFYELKNGECGRCTANDYWYSKDDVNFACSPYATIVFNHVACNHRSSAFGNKDNYANSQTMFMKIKDCWCIVCTASKVLPKLMQNFALDCNADYAFLVDSGGSTQMMAFTDSKWQSIIYTGRHIPNVLAIGKMKAAEPTEPSEPSTPSEPTEETVSKEEYDKLLVEYDSLNEHYTEVCKEYDLLDAENKALKNKINEIKKIVEE
;
A
#
# COMPACT_ATOMS: atom_id res chain seq x y z
N MET A 1 -5.34 -8.90 20.59
CA MET A 1 -5.08 -7.54 21.13
C MET A 1 -3.63 -7.24 20.81
N ASP A 2 -3.39 -6.13 20.15
CA ASP A 2 -2.04 -5.74 19.72
C ASP A 2 -1.22 -5.19 20.88
N ASN A 3 0.09 -5.37 20.78
CA ASN A 3 1.04 -4.66 21.61
C ASN A 3 1.16 -3.20 21.16
N LEU A 4 1.24 -2.28 22.10
CA LEU A 4 1.55 -0.88 21.82
C LEU A 4 3.04 -0.75 21.48
N CYS A 5 3.36 -0.64 20.19
CA CYS A 5 4.74 -0.59 19.71
C CYS A 5 5.12 0.78 19.16
N PHE A 6 6.42 1.10 19.22
CA PHE A 6 6.96 2.23 18.45
C PHE A 6 6.71 2.01 16.96
N GLY A 7 6.10 3.01 16.32
CA GLY A 7 5.72 2.92 14.91
C GLY A 7 6.85 3.20 13.92
N MET A 8 8.07 3.44 14.36
CA MET A 8 9.21 3.76 13.48
C MET A 8 10.00 2.50 13.10
N GLN A 9 10.34 2.39 11.81
CA GLN A 9 11.22 1.31 11.32
C GLN A 9 12.66 1.46 11.83
N TYR A 10 13.14 2.67 11.95
CA TYR A 10 14.44 3.00 12.53
C TYR A 10 14.20 3.88 13.75
N LEU A 11 14.52 3.36 14.94
CA LEU A 11 14.29 4.07 16.20
C LEU A 11 15.60 4.67 16.70
N ASN A 12 15.64 5.99 16.68
CA ASN A 12 16.72 6.79 17.25
C ASN A 12 16.11 7.73 18.31
N ILE A 13 16.32 7.43 19.59
CA ILE A 13 15.88 8.29 20.67
C ILE A 13 16.85 9.45 20.77
N THR A 14 16.38 10.66 20.43
CA THR A 14 17.23 11.87 20.45
C THR A 14 17.09 12.67 21.73
N GLN A 15 15.92 12.60 22.40
CA GLN A 15 15.72 13.19 23.73
C GLN A 15 14.87 12.27 24.61
N LEU A 16 15.25 12.18 25.89
CA LEU A 16 14.53 11.46 26.94
C LEU A 16 13.53 12.36 27.67
N PRO A 17 12.51 11.80 28.35
CA PRO A 17 11.65 12.53 29.25
C PRO A 17 12.44 13.32 30.31
N GLY A 18 12.00 14.55 30.59
CA GLY A 18 12.65 15.39 31.60
C GLY A 18 13.96 16.06 31.17
N GLY A 19 14.34 15.96 29.89
CA GLY A 19 15.53 16.62 29.32
C GLY A 19 15.44 18.14 29.38
N SER A 20 16.60 18.83 29.42
CA SER A 20 16.73 20.26 29.70
C SER A 20 16.10 21.19 28.66
N TYR A 21 15.83 20.73 27.45
CA TYR A 21 15.39 21.60 26.35
C TYR A 21 13.89 21.60 26.06
N SER A 22 13.12 20.59 26.43
CA SER A 22 11.76 20.58 25.98
C SER A 22 10.76 19.84 26.81
N HIS A 23 11.16 18.70 27.34
CA HIS A 23 10.15 17.75 27.71
C HIS A 23 9.96 17.82 29.20
N ALA A 24 9.08 18.70 29.51
CA ALA A 24 8.69 18.92 30.89
C ALA A 24 8.09 17.67 31.53
N ASN A 25 7.63 16.76 30.74
CA ASN A 25 6.82 15.66 31.21
C ASN A 25 7.38 14.33 30.72
N LYS A 26 6.56 13.53 30.11
CA LYS A 26 6.92 12.17 29.70
C LYS A 26 7.18 12.02 28.20
N ALA A 27 7.28 13.14 27.47
CA ALA A 27 7.53 13.12 26.04
C ALA A 27 8.91 12.59 25.65
N VAL A 28 9.01 12.03 24.45
CA VAL A 28 10.26 11.51 23.87
C VAL A 28 10.41 12.05 22.46
N ASP A 29 11.60 12.49 22.08
CA ASP A 29 11.89 12.79 20.69
C ASP A 29 12.53 11.61 19.99
N LEU A 30 11.95 11.25 18.86
CA LEU A 30 12.33 10.11 18.03
C LEU A 30 12.77 10.62 16.67
N GLY A 31 14.04 10.46 16.33
CA GLY A 31 14.55 10.55 14.97
C GLY A 31 14.54 9.17 14.32
N GLY A 32 14.58 9.17 13.00
CA GLY A 32 14.88 8.00 12.20
C GLY A 32 16.37 7.92 11.88
N ARG A 33 16.68 7.72 10.59
CA ARG A 33 18.05 7.80 10.08
C ARG A 33 18.45 9.26 9.85
N ASP A 34 19.68 9.60 10.13
CA ASP A 34 20.18 11.00 10.05
C ASP A 34 20.05 11.64 8.66
N THR A 35 19.98 10.82 7.60
CA THR A 35 20.00 11.27 6.20
C THR A 35 18.64 11.22 5.51
N GLU A 36 17.65 10.60 6.11
CA GLU A 36 16.35 10.35 5.48
C GLU A 36 15.21 10.76 6.40
N LYS A 37 14.06 11.07 5.80
CA LYS A 37 12.82 11.30 6.52
C LYS A 37 12.13 9.96 6.70
N ASP A 38 11.95 9.55 7.94
CA ASP A 38 11.30 8.30 8.27
C ASP A 38 9.84 8.53 8.66
N TYR A 39 9.05 7.46 8.55
CA TYR A 39 7.64 7.48 8.88
C TYR A 39 7.35 6.77 10.19
N TRP A 40 6.33 7.25 10.89
CA TRP A 40 5.58 6.46 11.84
C TRP A 40 4.51 5.67 11.11
N TYR A 41 4.44 4.38 11.37
CA TYR A 41 3.50 3.46 10.74
C TYR A 41 2.41 3.06 11.71
N ALA A 42 1.16 3.08 11.25
CA ALA A 42 0.07 2.36 11.90
C ALA A 42 0.25 0.86 11.58
N ARG A 43 0.41 0.01 12.57
CA ARG A 43 0.68 -1.42 12.38
C ARG A 43 -0.17 -2.29 13.29
N GLY A 44 -0.37 -3.55 12.89
CA GLY A 44 -1.15 -4.52 13.65
C GLY A 44 -2.63 -4.50 13.32
N GLU A 45 -3.44 -5.09 14.18
CA GLU A 45 -4.90 -5.13 14.02
C GLU A 45 -5.59 -3.83 14.48
N THR A 46 -4.86 -3.00 15.21
CA THR A 46 -5.35 -1.73 15.74
C THR A 46 -5.42 -0.66 14.64
N TYR A 47 -6.56 -0.03 14.52
CA TYR A 47 -6.72 1.20 13.74
C TYR A 47 -6.37 2.41 14.58
N TRP A 48 -5.85 3.44 13.95
CA TRP A 48 -5.51 4.70 14.60
C TRP A 48 -6.34 5.82 14.00
N LYS A 49 -7.28 6.35 14.80
CA LYS A 49 -8.17 7.42 14.36
C LYS A 49 -7.56 8.77 14.67
N CYS A 50 -7.37 9.60 13.66
CA CYS A 50 -7.02 11.01 13.88
C CYS A 50 -8.19 11.73 14.55
N THR A 51 -8.08 12.05 15.84
CA THR A 51 -9.19 12.61 16.64
C THR A 51 -9.19 14.13 16.66
N CYS A 52 -8.01 14.76 16.59
CA CYS A 52 -7.91 16.21 16.50
C CYS A 52 -6.56 16.67 15.95
N CYS A 53 -6.53 17.86 15.37
CA CYS A 53 -5.33 18.68 15.20
C CYS A 53 -5.26 19.64 16.39
N TRP A 54 -4.40 19.34 17.36
CA TRP A 54 -4.31 20.18 18.54
C TRP A 54 -3.64 21.53 18.22
N TYR A 55 -2.59 21.53 17.39
CA TYR A 55 -1.94 22.76 16.96
C TYR A 55 -1.37 22.64 15.54
N SER A 56 -1.93 23.41 14.63
CA SER A 56 -1.53 23.39 13.20
C SER A 56 -0.14 23.97 12.97
N GLY A 57 0.32 24.91 13.81
CA GLY A 57 1.65 25.53 13.70
C GLY A 57 2.80 24.54 13.82
N THR A 58 2.61 23.46 14.55
CA THR A 58 3.57 22.35 14.70
C THR A 58 3.10 21.06 14.07
N ASN A 59 1.96 21.06 13.37
CA ASN A 59 1.30 19.86 12.90
C ASN A 59 1.22 18.77 13.99
N THR A 60 0.65 19.15 15.14
CA THR A 60 0.41 18.22 16.25
C THR A 60 -0.94 17.57 16.09
N TYR A 61 -0.95 16.25 15.94
CA TYR A 61 -2.16 15.46 15.78
C TYR A 61 -2.25 14.37 16.84
N HIS A 62 -3.47 14.09 17.29
CA HIS A 62 -3.77 13.03 18.23
C HIS A 62 -4.44 11.85 17.50
N PHE A 63 -3.98 10.65 17.79
CA PHE A 63 -4.45 9.41 17.19
C PHE A 63 -4.89 8.45 18.29
N LEU A 64 -6.13 8.02 18.23
CA LEU A 64 -6.77 7.12 19.18
C LEU A 64 -6.70 5.67 18.70
N SER A 65 -6.34 4.74 19.59
CA SER A 65 -6.46 3.30 19.33
C SER A 65 -7.94 2.90 19.16
N CYS A 66 -8.32 2.33 18.02
CA CYS A 66 -9.71 2.00 17.72
C CYS A 66 -9.85 0.76 16.83
N ASP A 67 -11.09 0.28 16.71
CA ASP A 67 -11.46 -0.75 15.72
C ASP A 67 -11.68 -0.13 14.33
N TYR A 68 -12.02 -0.98 13.35
CA TYR A 68 -12.29 -0.56 11.97
C TYR A 68 -13.51 0.36 11.82
N LYS A 69 -14.36 0.50 12.85
CA LYS A 69 -15.48 1.46 12.90
C LYS A 69 -15.11 2.75 13.60
N GLY A 70 -13.89 2.84 14.15
CA GLY A 70 -13.41 3.98 14.90
C GLY A 70 -13.87 4.02 16.37
N ASN A 71 -14.37 2.89 16.91
CA ASN A 71 -14.67 2.76 18.34
C ASN A 71 -13.37 2.49 19.11
N PRO A 72 -13.16 3.11 20.29
CA PRO A 72 -11.97 2.89 21.09
C PRO A 72 -11.77 1.42 21.46
N ILE A 73 -10.56 0.91 21.30
CA ILE A 73 -10.15 -0.43 21.74
C ILE A 73 -8.88 -0.36 22.58
N LYS A 74 -8.72 -1.34 23.46
CA LYS A 74 -7.51 -1.47 24.26
C LYS A 74 -6.38 -2.09 23.45
N VAL A 75 -5.16 -1.66 23.77
CA VAL A 75 -3.89 -2.25 23.32
C VAL A 75 -3.10 -2.69 24.55
N HIS A 76 -2.26 -3.71 24.38
CA HIS A 76 -1.41 -4.21 25.45
C HIS A 76 -0.16 -3.35 25.61
N CYS A 77 0.03 -2.74 26.77
CA CYS A 77 1.18 -1.88 27.04
C CYS A 77 2.33 -2.67 27.67
N ALA A 78 3.55 -2.16 27.46
CA ALA A 78 4.78 -2.83 27.94
C ALA A 78 4.92 -2.91 29.47
N ASP A 79 4.12 -2.14 30.21
CA ASP A 79 4.00 -2.26 31.67
C ASP A 79 3.00 -3.34 32.12
N GLY A 80 2.43 -4.10 31.18
CA GLY A 80 1.53 -5.22 31.43
C GLY A 80 0.05 -4.83 31.56
N VAL A 81 -0.34 -3.59 31.27
CA VAL A 81 -1.71 -3.10 31.40
C VAL A 81 -2.35 -2.84 30.04
N ASP A 82 -3.60 -3.28 29.85
CA ASP A 82 -4.36 -3.06 28.63
C ASP A 82 -5.12 -1.74 28.71
N ARG A 83 -4.82 -0.80 27.80
CA ARG A 83 -5.39 0.56 27.78
C ARG A 83 -5.93 0.94 26.43
N VAL A 84 -6.99 1.75 26.41
CA VAL A 84 -7.25 2.65 25.29
C VAL A 84 -6.22 3.76 25.37
N VAL A 85 -5.56 4.07 24.26
CA VAL A 85 -4.49 5.08 24.25
C VAL A 85 -4.69 6.10 23.16
N THR A 86 -4.26 7.32 23.47
CA THR A 86 -4.03 8.39 22.50
C THR A 86 -2.53 8.59 22.31
N VAL A 87 -2.08 8.49 21.06
CA VAL A 87 -0.73 8.83 20.64
C VAL A 87 -0.75 10.23 20.05
N SER A 88 0.05 11.13 20.58
CA SER A 88 0.22 12.49 20.06
C SER A 88 1.57 12.60 19.36
N LEU A 89 1.55 12.96 18.08
CA LEU A 89 2.73 13.12 17.24
C LEU A 89 2.83 14.56 16.77
N THR A 90 4.02 15.16 16.88
CA THR A 90 4.28 16.57 16.57
C THR A 90 5.44 16.71 15.57
N HIS A 91 5.47 17.79 14.82
CA HIS A 91 6.42 18.19 13.78
C HIS A 91 6.23 17.55 12.41
N ASN A 92 5.12 16.92 12.17
CA ASN A 92 4.82 16.30 10.88
C ASN A 92 4.92 17.30 9.70
N LEU A 93 5.47 16.84 8.59
CA LEU A 93 5.49 17.64 7.36
C LEU A 93 4.13 17.73 6.68
N ASN A 94 3.27 16.73 6.86
CA ASN A 94 1.96 16.64 6.21
C ASN A 94 0.82 16.95 7.19
N ALA A 95 -0.27 17.54 6.69
CA ALA A 95 -1.51 17.67 7.43
C ALA A 95 -2.29 16.35 7.41
N HIS A 96 -3.10 16.11 8.47
CA HIS A 96 -3.97 14.94 8.57
C HIS A 96 -5.43 15.36 8.61
N GLN A 97 -6.28 14.52 8.04
CA GLN A 97 -7.73 14.71 8.10
C GLN A 97 -8.28 14.17 9.41
N ILE A 98 -9.01 15.00 10.17
CA ILE A 98 -9.70 14.56 11.38
C ILE A 98 -10.78 13.55 11.02
N GLY A 99 -10.84 12.46 11.78
CA GLY A 99 -11.74 11.34 11.55
C GLY A 99 -11.16 10.23 10.67
N ARG A 100 -10.05 10.49 9.95
CA ARG A 100 -9.37 9.44 9.16
C ARG A 100 -8.90 8.31 10.06
N LEU A 101 -9.10 7.09 9.59
CA LEU A 101 -8.58 5.85 10.17
C LEU A 101 -7.31 5.46 9.41
N TYR A 102 -6.26 5.19 10.15
CA TYR A 102 -5.00 4.66 9.64
C TYR A 102 -4.87 3.21 10.08
N HIS A 103 -4.54 2.35 9.16
CA HIS A 103 -4.36 0.93 9.44
C HIS A 103 -3.35 0.36 8.47
N ASN A 104 -2.25 -0.12 9.00
CA ASN A 104 -1.20 -0.79 8.24
C ASN A 104 -0.64 0.06 7.09
N GLU A 105 -0.48 1.35 7.37
CA GLU A 105 0.02 2.34 6.41
C GLU A 105 0.97 3.33 7.08
N LYS A 106 1.67 4.12 6.27
CA LYS A 106 2.42 5.30 6.71
C LYS A 106 1.44 6.31 7.32
N MET A 107 1.60 6.59 8.60
CA MET A 107 0.67 7.46 9.33
C MET A 107 1.22 8.87 9.50
N PHE A 108 2.51 9.03 9.77
CA PHE A 108 3.09 10.31 10.13
C PHE A 108 4.53 10.41 9.62
N LEU A 109 4.87 11.45 8.88
CA LEU A 109 6.22 11.71 8.39
C LEU A 109 6.97 12.61 9.36
N GLU A 110 8.12 12.19 9.87
CA GLU A 110 8.98 13.03 10.70
C GLU A 110 9.33 14.35 10.00
N GLY A 111 9.53 15.40 10.77
CA GLY A 111 9.79 16.69 10.19
C GLY A 111 10.33 17.72 11.18
N THR A 112 10.29 18.98 10.73
CA THR A 112 10.76 20.15 11.48
C THR A 112 9.68 21.22 11.58
N LYS A 113 8.40 20.87 11.42
CA LYS A 113 7.33 21.86 11.41
C LYS A 113 7.21 22.56 12.76
N TYR A 114 7.52 23.85 12.77
CA TYR A 114 7.43 24.74 13.92
C TYR A 114 7.13 26.16 13.46
N PRO A 115 6.37 26.97 14.23
CA PRO A 115 6.00 28.33 13.83
C PRO A 115 7.17 29.29 13.66
N VAL A 116 8.24 29.07 14.42
CA VAL A 116 9.46 29.87 14.33
C VAL A 116 10.55 29.08 13.62
N PRO A 117 11.13 29.60 12.53
CA PRO A 117 12.21 28.93 11.82
C PRO A 117 13.42 28.64 12.73
N ASN A 118 14.09 27.54 12.47
CA ASN A 118 15.35 27.13 13.12
C ASN A 118 15.27 26.86 14.64
N VAL A 119 14.07 26.69 15.21
CA VAL A 119 13.91 26.25 16.61
C VAL A 119 14.02 24.73 16.70
N VAL A 120 13.51 24.01 15.70
CA VAL A 120 13.61 22.55 15.61
C VAL A 120 14.80 22.21 14.73
N THR A 121 15.79 21.56 15.30
CA THR A 121 17.03 21.15 14.61
C THR A 121 16.97 19.67 14.25
N GLY A 122 16.84 19.38 12.99
CA GLY A 122 16.75 17.99 12.47
C GLY A 122 15.33 17.44 12.45
N ASN A 123 15.09 16.49 11.53
CA ASN A 123 13.83 15.80 11.43
C ASN A 123 13.63 14.88 12.63
N HIS A 124 12.48 14.95 13.26
CA HIS A 124 12.10 14.06 14.35
C HIS A 124 10.59 14.07 14.57
N ILE A 125 10.13 13.14 15.39
CA ILE A 125 8.78 13.07 15.92
C ILE A 125 8.85 13.32 17.41
N HIS A 126 8.15 14.34 17.87
CA HIS A 126 7.90 14.53 19.30
C HIS A 126 6.68 13.66 19.66
N LEU A 127 6.92 12.64 20.47
CA LEU A 127 5.95 11.64 20.87
C LEU A 127 5.49 11.85 22.31
N GLU A 128 4.17 11.89 22.49
CA GLU A 128 3.52 11.79 23.79
C GLU A 128 2.43 10.73 23.74
N ILE A 129 2.15 10.07 24.85
CA ILE A 129 1.10 9.06 24.98
C ILE A 129 0.25 9.40 26.19
N ALA A 130 -1.06 9.16 26.06
CA ALA A 130 -2.02 9.32 27.15
C ALA A 130 -3.00 8.15 27.19
N GLU A 131 -3.51 7.85 28.38
CA GLU A 131 -4.61 6.89 28.55
C GLU A 131 -5.95 7.54 28.19
N GLY A 132 -6.76 6.85 27.39
CA GLY A 132 -8.09 7.26 26.94
C GLY A 132 -8.12 8.07 25.64
N ASP A 133 -9.31 8.57 25.27
CA ASP A 133 -9.51 9.49 24.13
C ASP A 133 -9.21 10.93 24.59
N VAL A 134 -7.94 11.33 24.48
CA VAL A 134 -7.47 12.64 24.94
C VAL A 134 -7.31 13.58 23.74
N ARG A 135 -8.14 14.62 23.68
CA ARG A 135 -8.17 15.62 22.60
C ARG A 135 -7.68 17.00 23.02
N THR A 136 -7.43 17.18 24.31
CA THR A 136 -7.05 18.46 24.89
C THR A 136 -5.76 18.35 25.69
N ARG A 137 -5.12 19.50 25.92
CA ARG A 137 -3.93 19.63 26.73
C ARG A 137 -4.16 20.65 27.83
N TYR A 138 -3.38 20.60 28.88
CA TYR A 138 -3.35 21.62 29.92
C TYR A 138 -1.93 22.19 30.06
N LYS A 139 -1.84 23.39 30.60
CA LYS A 139 -0.55 24.03 30.87
C LYS A 139 -0.07 23.57 32.24
N ALA A 140 0.99 22.78 32.25
CA ALA A 140 1.60 22.30 33.49
C ALA A 140 2.27 23.45 34.29
N LYS A 141 2.60 23.19 35.54
CA LYS A 141 3.24 24.20 36.44
C LYS A 141 4.54 24.79 35.89
N ASN A 142 5.25 24.05 35.08
CA ASN A 142 6.46 24.50 34.37
C ASN A 142 6.17 25.32 33.10
N GLY A 143 4.91 25.66 32.84
CA GLY A 143 4.50 26.48 31.72
C GLY A 143 4.33 25.73 30.39
N ARG A 144 4.50 24.43 30.35
CA ARG A 144 4.44 23.64 29.13
C ARG A 144 3.09 22.93 28.94
N TRP A 145 2.71 22.77 27.69
CA TRP A 145 1.50 22.02 27.33
C TRP A 145 1.75 20.53 27.42
N THR A 146 0.87 19.79 28.06
CA THR A 146 0.95 18.36 28.25
C THR A 146 -0.42 17.70 28.12
N LEU A 147 -0.45 16.41 27.83
CA LEU A 147 -1.69 15.62 27.76
C LEU A 147 -2.24 15.35 29.16
N TYR A 148 -3.55 15.27 29.28
CA TYR A 148 -4.17 14.65 30.45
C TYR A 148 -3.84 13.15 30.46
N ASN A 149 -3.72 12.54 31.63
CA ASN A 149 -3.43 11.12 31.81
C ASN A 149 -2.17 10.65 31.04
N GLU A 150 -1.15 11.50 31.01
CA GLU A 150 0.08 11.24 30.26
C GLU A 150 0.82 10.01 30.80
N LEU A 151 1.23 9.14 29.87
CA LEU A 151 2.03 7.94 30.10
C LEU A 151 3.46 8.16 29.58
N ASN A 152 4.43 7.51 30.21
CA ASN A 152 5.81 7.51 29.69
C ASN A 152 5.95 6.54 28.52
N PRO A 153 6.22 7.00 27.29
CA PRO A 153 6.36 6.11 26.14
C PRO A 153 7.39 5.00 26.33
N LEU A 154 8.49 5.27 27.07
CA LEU A 154 9.55 4.29 27.32
C LEU A 154 9.12 3.17 28.30
N GLU A 155 8.07 3.40 29.09
CA GLU A 155 7.53 2.41 30.02
C GLU A 155 6.40 1.59 29.42
N VAL A 156 5.58 2.23 28.52
CA VAL A 156 4.34 1.62 28.02
C VAL A 156 4.44 1.07 26.61
N MET A 157 5.50 1.41 25.85
CA MET A 157 5.68 0.93 24.48
C MET A 157 6.71 -0.19 24.38
N PHE A 158 6.43 -1.13 23.48
CA PHE A 158 7.39 -2.13 23.05
C PHE A 158 8.18 -1.67 21.84
N VAL A 159 9.39 -2.18 21.70
CA VAL A 159 10.10 -2.27 20.43
C VAL A 159 9.70 -3.58 19.77
N ASP A 160 9.11 -3.49 18.60
CA ASP A 160 8.81 -4.68 17.78
C ASP A 160 10.07 -5.09 17.00
N ASP A 161 10.77 -6.13 17.47
CA ASP A 161 12.03 -6.59 16.88
C ASP A 161 11.91 -7.08 15.44
N SER A 162 10.70 -7.41 15.00
CA SER A 162 10.46 -7.82 13.61
C SER A 162 10.41 -6.65 12.63
N PHE A 163 10.19 -5.44 13.13
CA PHE A 163 10.04 -4.24 12.31
C PHE A 163 11.02 -3.14 12.64
N THR A 164 11.24 -2.90 13.94
CA THR A 164 11.98 -1.75 14.41
C THR A 164 13.44 -2.11 14.68
N LYS A 165 14.35 -1.44 13.95
CA LYS A 165 15.77 -1.48 14.23
C LYS A 165 16.13 -0.32 15.16
N VAL A 166 16.54 -0.60 16.37
CA VAL A 166 17.04 0.41 17.30
C VAL A 166 18.42 0.88 16.86
N ILE A 167 18.54 2.16 16.46
CA ILE A 167 19.81 2.80 16.10
C ILE A 167 20.48 3.32 17.37
N ASN A 168 19.70 4.01 18.22
CA ASN A 168 20.19 4.61 19.46
C ASN A 168 19.05 4.67 20.48
N ALA A 169 19.25 4.13 21.64
CA ALA A 169 18.31 4.18 22.78
C ALA A 169 18.63 5.32 23.77
N LYS A 170 19.73 6.03 23.61
CA LYS A 170 20.19 7.10 24.51
C LYS A 170 20.22 6.69 26.01
N GLY A 171 20.50 5.41 26.28
CA GLY A 171 20.51 4.86 27.62
C GLY A 171 19.14 4.47 28.19
N ALA A 172 18.05 4.58 27.43
CA ALA A 172 16.75 4.08 27.85
C ALA A 172 16.74 2.54 27.89
N VAL A 173 16.05 2.00 28.89
CA VAL A 173 15.76 0.55 28.95
C VAL A 173 14.47 0.31 28.17
N LEU A 174 14.61 -0.27 26.99
CA LEU A 174 13.48 -0.57 26.11
C LEU A 174 12.98 -1.99 26.37
N LYS A 175 11.67 -2.17 26.35
CA LYS A 175 11.05 -3.49 26.38
C LYS A 175 10.81 -3.95 24.94
N HIS A 176 11.30 -5.12 24.63
CA HIS A 176 11.18 -5.73 23.31
C HIS A 176 10.04 -6.72 23.29
N CYS A 177 9.28 -6.75 22.23
CA CYS A 177 8.38 -7.83 21.89
C CYS A 177 8.76 -8.35 20.51
N SER A 178 8.83 -9.64 20.34
CA SER A 178 8.68 -10.20 19.02
C SER A 178 7.18 -10.08 18.72
N SER A 179 6.78 -9.22 17.79
CA SER A 179 5.53 -9.46 17.13
C SER A 179 5.60 -10.86 16.56
N ILE A 180 4.49 -11.49 16.37
CA ILE A 180 4.30 -12.93 16.09
C ILE A 180 5.24 -13.53 15.01
N LEU A 181 6.06 -12.71 14.38
CA LEU A 181 7.01 -13.12 13.33
C LEU A 181 8.41 -12.56 13.64
N LYS A 182 9.27 -13.42 14.21
CA LYS A 182 10.72 -13.16 14.24
C LYS A 182 11.23 -13.09 12.80
N GLY A 183 12.08 -12.12 12.49
CA GLY A 183 12.60 -11.87 11.14
C GLY A 183 13.28 -13.06 10.43
N ASP A 184 13.62 -14.12 11.15
CA ASP A 184 14.18 -15.39 10.62
C ASP A 184 13.15 -16.53 10.58
N ASP A 185 11.93 -16.34 11.12
CA ASP A 185 10.89 -17.37 11.21
C ASP A 185 9.84 -17.25 10.06
N TYR A 186 10.05 -16.38 9.08
CA TYR A 186 9.19 -16.37 7.90
C TYR A 186 9.32 -17.68 7.15
N MET A 187 8.17 -18.24 6.78
CA MET A 187 8.15 -19.43 5.95
C MET A 187 8.84 -19.16 4.63
N ASN A 188 9.97 -19.81 4.40
CA ASN A 188 10.70 -19.68 3.16
C ASN A 188 10.03 -20.53 2.08
N ILE A 189 9.37 -19.85 1.15
CA ILE A 189 8.83 -20.49 -0.05
C ILE A 189 9.95 -20.64 -1.07
N GLN A 190 10.20 -21.88 -1.46
CA GLN A 190 11.19 -22.20 -2.48
C GLN A 190 10.72 -21.72 -3.87
N ASP A 191 11.67 -21.33 -4.70
CA ASP A 191 11.41 -20.94 -6.09
C ASP A 191 10.86 -22.12 -6.90
N GLY A 192 9.97 -21.84 -7.83
CA GLY A 192 9.28 -22.86 -8.62
C GLY A 192 8.09 -23.48 -7.88
N PHE A 193 7.72 -24.69 -8.27
CA PHE A 193 6.57 -25.40 -7.72
C PHE A 193 6.92 -26.14 -6.42
N SER A 194 6.07 -25.99 -5.42
CA SER A 194 6.16 -26.70 -4.15
C SER A 194 4.78 -27.04 -3.59
N THR A 195 4.76 -27.97 -2.65
CA THR A 195 3.56 -28.35 -1.89
C THR A 195 3.84 -28.14 -0.43
N PHE A 196 2.95 -27.46 0.27
CA PHE A 196 3.13 -27.08 1.66
C PHE A 196 1.91 -27.45 2.50
N ASN A 197 2.12 -28.11 3.64
CA ASN A 197 1.03 -28.35 4.59
C ASN A 197 1.02 -27.22 5.64
N TYR A 198 -0.03 -26.39 5.58
CA TYR A 198 -0.21 -25.28 6.48
C TYR A 198 -1.50 -25.45 7.26
N SER A 199 -1.38 -25.59 8.60
CA SER A 199 -2.54 -25.77 9.49
C SER A 199 -3.53 -26.84 9.01
N GLY A 200 -3.00 -27.96 8.48
CA GLY A 200 -3.80 -29.07 7.95
C GLY A 200 -4.30 -28.91 6.53
N ALA A 201 -4.09 -27.75 5.90
CA ALA A 201 -4.41 -27.53 4.48
C ALA A 201 -3.20 -27.82 3.59
N ASN A 202 -3.45 -28.52 2.48
CA ASN A 202 -2.43 -28.80 1.47
C ASN A 202 -2.43 -27.69 0.42
N LEU A 203 -1.48 -26.78 0.53
CA LEU A 203 -1.28 -25.65 -0.37
C LEU A 203 -0.38 -26.06 -1.54
N LYS A 204 -0.76 -25.68 -2.74
CA LYS A 204 0.01 -25.79 -3.97
C LYS A 204 0.54 -24.42 -4.31
N ILE A 205 1.85 -24.26 -4.39
CA ILE A 205 2.51 -22.97 -4.47
C ILE A 205 3.44 -22.98 -5.67
N TYR A 206 3.41 -21.91 -6.45
CA TYR A 206 4.43 -21.59 -7.42
C TYR A 206 4.99 -20.20 -7.13
N LYS A 207 6.28 -20.10 -6.88
CA LYS A 207 6.98 -18.84 -6.68
C LYS A 207 7.85 -18.54 -7.89
N GLY A 208 7.67 -17.37 -8.48
CA GLY A 208 8.51 -16.87 -9.55
C GLY A 208 9.95 -16.63 -9.09
N SER A 209 10.88 -16.75 -10.02
CA SER A 209 12.31 -16.52 -9.75
C SER A 209 13.05 -15.96 -10.97
N GLY A 210 14.19 -15.35 -10.74
CA GLY A 210 14.99 -14.73 -11.79
C GLY A 210 14.18 -13.74 -12.62
N ASP A 211 14.18 -13.89 -13.93
CA ASP A 211 13.40 -13.04 -14.84
C ASP A 211 11.90 -13.43 -14.89
N CYS A 212 11.54 -14.65 -14.50
CA CYS A 212 10.17 -15.16 -14.51
C CYS A 212 9.49 -14.95 -13.15
N LYS A 213 9.48 -13.73 -12.64
CA LYS A 213 8.96 -13.37 -11.32
C LYS A 213 7.76 -12.44 -11.33
N ASN A 214 7.40 -11.89 -12.47
CA ASN A 214 6.32 -10.94 -12.65
C ASN A 214 4.99 -11.63 -12.90
N LEU A 215 3.90 -10.92 -12.62
CA LEU A 215 2.53 -11.38 -12.82
C LEU A 215 1.91 -10.65 -14.01
N TYR A 216 1.20 -11.37 -14.83
CA TYR A 216 0.56 -10.85 -16.03
C TYR A 216 -0.86 -11.37 -16.15
N MET A 217 -1.77 -10.52 -16.62
CA MET A 217 -3.15 -10.90 -16.94
C MET A 217 -3.22 -11.47 -18.35
N LEU A 218 -3.93 -12.58 -18.50
CA LEU A 218 -4.25 -13.18 -19.80
C LEU A 218 -5.75 -13.44 -19.88
N SER A 219 -6.37 -12.93 -20.94
CA SER A 219 -7.79 -13.13 -21.23
C SER A 219 -8.04 -14.26 -22.20
N ALA A 220 -9.21 -14.88 -22.12
CA ALA A 220 -9.61 -15.93 -23.04
C ALA A 220 -9.74 -15.39 -24.47
N LEU A 221 -8.87 -15.82 -25.38
CA LEU A 221 -8.91 -15.51 -26.81
C LEU A 221 -9.01 -14.01 -27.13
N GLY A 222 -8.58 -13.14 -26.24
CA GLY A 222 -8.70 -11.68 -26.42
C GLY A 222 -10.14 -11.18 -26.48
N ASN A 223 -11.12 -11.96 -26.03
CA ASN A 223 -12.53 -11.60 -26.03
C ASN A 223 -13.06 -11.61 -24.59
N GLU A 224 -13.58 -10.47 -24.16
CA GLU A 224 -14.11 -10.22 -22.83
C GLU A 224 -15.25 -11.15 -22.39
N ARG A 225 -15.89 -11.86 -23.31
CA ARG A 225 -16.99 -12.78 -23.07
C ARG A 225 -16.64 -14.23 -23.29
N ALA A 226 -15.40 -14.49 -23.64
CA ALA A 226 -14.97 -15.85 -23.89
C ALA A 226 -14.49 -16.51 -22.59
N THR A 227 -14.70 -17.81 -22.51
CA THR A 227 -14.06 -18.66 -21.51
C THR A 227 -13.34 -19.78 -22.22
N GLN A 228 -12.24 -20.24 -21.64
CA GLN A 228 -11.51 -21.38 -22.17
C GLN A 228 -10.98 -22.27 -21.06
N ASP A 229 -10.59 -23.46 -21.44
CA ASP A 229 -9.89 -24.38 -20.54
C ASP A 229 -8.55 -23.74 -20.11
N ILE A 230 -8.23 -23.84 -18.82
CA ILE A 230 -6.99 -23.28 -18.27
C ILE A 230 -5.74 -23.80 -19.00
N ARG A 231 -5.79 -24.99 -19.56
CA ARG A 231 -4.68 -25.61 -20.29
C ARG A 231 -4.39 -24.97 -21.66
N ASN A 232 -5.31 -24.14 -22.15
CA ASN A 232 -5.23 -23.49 -23.46
C ASN A 232 -4.78 -22.03 -23.38
N TYR A 233 -4.54 -21.50 -22.16
CA TYR A 233 -3.97 -20.17 -22.00
C TYR A 233 -2.51 -20.17 -22.40
N ASP A 234 -2.16 -19.33 -23.34
CA ASP A 234 -0.80 -19.13 -23.84
C ASP A 234 -0.62 -17.66 -24.28
N SER A 235 0.60 -17.26 -24.50
CA SER A 235 0.94 -15.95 -25.03
C SER A 235 2.12 -16.07 -26.00
N LYS A 236 1.97 -15.43 -27.16
CA LYS A 236 3.07 -15.36 -28.14
C LYS A 236 4.24 -14.53 -27.61
N ASP A 237 3.94 -13.53 -26.79
CA ASP A 237 4.89 -12.52 -26.34
C ASP A 237 5.53 -12.83 -24.98
N MET A 238 5.10 -13.92 -24.34
CA MET A 238 5.55 -14.28 -23.00
C MET A 238 6.08 -15.70 -22.91
N ILE A 239 6.97 -15.91 -21.95
CA ILE A 239 7.32 -17.21 -21.39
C ILE A 239 6.54 -17.35 -20.09
N ILE A 240 5.56 -18.25 -20.06
CA ILE A 240 4.72 -18.50 -18.88
C ILE A 240 5.30 -19.71 -18.13
N MET A 241 5.36 -19.59 -16.79
CA MET A 241 5.87 -20.66 -15.92
C MET A 241 4.78 -21.26 -15.03
N SER A 242 3.79 -20.46 -14.65
CA SER A 242 2.62 -20.92 -13.90
C SER A 242 1.46 -19.97 -14.13
N LEU A 243 0.23 -20.47 -14.02
CA LEU A 243 -0.97 -19.66 -14.13
C LEU A 243 -2.09 -20.23 -13.27
N ALA A 244 -2.99 -19.35 -12.83
CA ALA A 244 -4.20 -19.71 -12.10
C ALA A 244 -5.37 -18.80 -12.48
N ASN A 245 -6.61 -19.27 -12.23
CA ASN A 245 -7.82 -18.48 -12.45
C ASN A 245 -7.77 -17.15 -11.71
N CYS A 246 -8.47 -16.13 -12.26
CA CYS A 246 -8.50 -14.80 -11.67
C CYS A 246 -9.94 -14.33 -11.34
N ASN A 247 -10.51 -13.42 -12.13
CA ASN A 247 -11.74 -12.73 -11.79
C ASN A 247 -12.96 -13.66 -11.69
N TYR A 248 -13.91 -13.25 -10.85
CA TYR A 248 -15.27 -13.81 -10.89
C TYR A 248 -15.93 -13.53 -12.23
N PHE A 249 -16.86 -14.39 -12.64
CA PHE A 249 -17.54 -14.26 -13.92
C PHE A 249 -18.98 -14.78 -13.88
N GLU A 250 -19.78 -14.34 -14.84
CA GLU A 250 -21.18 -14.74 -14.97
C GLU A 250 -21.30 -16.18 -15.46
N MET A 251 -22.04 -16.99 -14.73
CA MET A 251 -22.28 -18.41 -15.03
C MET A 251 -23.75 -18.78 -15.21
N SER A 252 -24.65 -17.92 -14.74
CA SER A 252 -26.09 -18.23 -14.70
C SER A 252 -26.84 -17.71 -15.92
N ASN A 253 -26.43 -16.56 -16.45
CA ASN A 253 -27.06 -15.95 -17.61
C ASN A 253 -26.37 -16.42 -18.91
N LYS A 254 -27.09 -17.18 -19.73
CA LYS A 254 -26.53 -17.73 -20.98
C LYS A 254 -26.04 -16.68 -21.97
N SER A 255 -26.67 -15.50 -22.02
CA SER A 255 -26.29 -14.43 -22.92
C SER A 255 -25.04 -13.65 -22.47
N GLU A 256 -24.67 -13.80 -21.19
CA GLU A 256 -23.56 -13.11 -20.55
C GLU A 256 -22.53 -14.07 -19.97
N TYR A 257 -22.71 -15.38 -20.23
CA TYR A 257 -21.82 -16.41 -19.72
C TYR A 257 -20.38 -16.14 -20.11
N GLY A 258 -19.49 -16.21 -19.13
CA GLY A 258 -18.06 -15.97 -19.32
C GLY A 258 -17.64 -14.51 -19.14
N GLN A 259 -18.59 -13.59 -19.06
CA GLN A 259 -18.28 -12.20 -18.81
C GLN A 259 -17.69 -12.04 -17.40
N HIS A 260 -16.46 -11.52 -17.29
CA HIS A 260 -15.85 -11.29 -15.98
C HIS A 260 -16.49 -10.12 -15.25
N TYR A 261 -16.38 -10.07 -13.94
CA TYR A 261 -16.85 -8.98 -13.11
C TYR A 261 -15.71 -8.03 -12.75
N GLY A 262 -16.03 -6.73 -12.78
CA GLY A 262 -15.11 -5.66 -12.38
C GLY A 262 -14.06 -5.31 -13.44
N VAL A 263 -12.86 -4.97 -13.01
CA VAL A 263 -11.76 -4.50 -13.86
C VAL A 263 -10.86 -5.66 -14.27
N GLU A 264 -10.45 -5.64 -15.53
CA GLU A 264 -9.39 -6.46 -16.11
C GLU A 264 -8.51 -5.56 -16.98
N GLN A 265 -7.21 -5.60 -16.78
CA GLN A 265 -6.26 -4.92 -17.64
C GLN A 265 -4.97 -5.73 -17.76
N SER A 266 -4.58 -6.01 -19.00
CA SER A 266 -3.29 -6.62 -19.33
C SER A 266 -2.27 -5.56 -19.69
N ILE A 267 -0.99 -5.92 -19.66
CA ILE A 267 0.10 -5.04 -20.07
C ILE A 267 -0.08 -4.58 -21.53
N GLY A 268 -0.07 -3.28 -21.76
CA GLY A 268 -0.22 -2.70 -23.09
C GLY A 268 -1.67 -2.61 -23.61
N ASP A 269 -2.64 -3.13 -22.86
CA ASP A 269 -4.05 -3.12 -23.24
C ASP A 269 -4.82 -2.00 -22.49
N ASP A 270 -5.89 -1.52 -23.11
CA ASP A 270 -6.83 -0.63 -22.46
C ASP A 270 -7.58 -1.38 -21.34
N VAL A 271 -8.18 -0.62 -20.43
CA VAL A 271 -8.98 -1.17 -19.34
C VAL A 271 -10.22 -1.85 -19.91
N HIS A 272 -10.38 -3.13 -19.63
CA HIS A 272 -11.60 -3.86 -19.90
C HIS A 272 -12.48 -3.87 -18.67
N THR A 273 -13.68 -3.36 -18.80
CA THR A 273 -14.73 -3.39 -17.79
C THR A 273 -15.93 -4.04 -18.40
N THR A 274 -16.15 -5.28 -18.11
CA THR A 274 -17.31 -6.00 -18.57
C THR A 274 -18.15 -6.45 -17.40
N GLY A 275 -19.32 -6.89 -17.67
CA GLY A 275 -20.16 -7.46 -16.65
C GLY A 275 -21.34 -6.62 -16.25
N HIS A 276 -22.16 -7.23 -15.49
CA HIS A 276 -23.34 -6.63 -14.94
C HIS A 276 -23.00 -5.32 -14.25
N ASP A 277 -23.70 -4.29 -14.61
CA ASP A 277 -23.51 -2.95 -14.02
C ASP A 277 -22.09 -2.41 -14.10
N LEU A 278 -21.50 -2.85 -15.09
CA LEU A 278 -20.51 -2.29 -15.84
C LEU A 278 -20.19 -0.92 -15.54
N ALA A 279 -19.67 -0.72 -14.55
CA ALA A 279 -19.16 0.55 -14.64
C ALA A 279 -17.76 0.49 -14.15
N PRO A 280 -16.90 1.16 -14.84
CA PRO A 280 -15.84 1.84 -14.14
C PRO A 280 -16.39 2.73 -12.98
N LYS A 281 -17.69 2.74 -12.76
CA LYS A 281 -18.40 3.55 -11.75
C LYS A 281 -18.97 2.73 -10.58
N ASN A 282 -18.65 1.45 -10.47
CA ASN A 282 -19.19 0.64 -9.39
C ASN A 282 -18.20 0.48 -8.24
N SER A 283 -18.39 1.25 -7.17
CA SER A 283 -17.61 1.16 -5.95
C SER A 283 -17.73 -0.19 -5.21
N ALA A 284 -18.58 -1.11 -5.70
CA ALA A 284 -18.75 -2.43 -5.13
C ALA A 284 -17.60 -3.39 -5.45
N TYR A 285 -16.78 -3.08 -6.48
CA TYR A 285 -15.63 -3.89 -6.85
C TYR A 285 -14.34 -3.29 -6.32
N GLU A 286 -13.58 -4.08 -5.60
CA GLU A 286 -12.18 -3.81 -5.28
C GLU A 286 -11.33 -4.02 -6.53
N VAL A 287 -10.32 -3.20 -6.74
CA VAL A 287 -9.31 -3.37 -7.79
C VAL A 287 -7.94 -3.43 -7.14
N PHE A 288 -7.20 -4.46 -7.50
CA PHE A 288 -5.78 -4.58 -7.20
C PHE A 288 -5.00 -4.43 -8.52
N TYR A 289 -3.92 -3.66 -8.49
CA TYR A 289 -3.11 -3.42 -9.69
C TYR A 289 -1.62 -3.34 -9.35
N GLU A 290 -0.79 -3.62 -10.33
CA GLU A 290 0.65 -3.37 -10.32
C GLU A 290 1.02 -2.46 -11.48
N LEU A 291 1.79 -1.42 -11.19
CA LEU A 291 2.35 -0.53 -12.21
C LEU A 291 3.63 -1.12 -12.80
N LYS A 292 4.05 -0.66 -13.98
CA LYS A 292 5.28 -1.11 -14.65
C LYS A 292 6.56 -0.84 -13.86
N ASN A 293 6.53 0.11 -12.92
CA ASN A 293 7.63 0.36 -11.98
C ASN A 293 7.64 -0.63 -10.79
N GLY A 294 6.70 -1.60 -10.73
CA GLY A 294 6.57 -2.58 -9.68
C GLY A 294 5.79 -2.12 -8.45
N GLU A 295 5.31 -0.88 -8.44
CA GLU A 295 4.45 -0.37 -7.37
C GLU A 295 3.07 -1.02 -7.44
N CYS A 296 2.60 -1.57 -6.31
CA CYS A 296 1.27 -2.13 -6.21
C CYS A 296 0.32 -1.16 -5.52
N GLY A 297 -0.91 -1.13 -6.01
CA GLY A 297 -1.96 -0.30 -5.45
C GLY A 297 -3.31 -1.00 -5.41
N ARG A 298 -4.24 -0.36 -4.74
CA ARG A 298 -5.64 -0.78 -4.66
C ARG A 298 -6.57 0.43 -4.64
N CYS A 299 -7.73 0.28 -5.23
CA CYS A 299 -8.79 1.28 -5.23
C CYS A 299 -10.14 0.59 -5.46
N THR A 300 -11.21 1.36 -5.57
CA THR A 300 -12.48 0.84 -6.11
C THR A 300 -12.46 0.92 -7.63
N ALA A 301 -13.26 0.11 -8.32
CA ALA A 301 -13.38 0.19 -9.77
C ALA A 301 -13.79 1.58 -10.27
N ASN A 302 -14.50 2.34 -9.42
CA ASN A 302 -14.88 3.72 -9.70
C ASN A 302 -13.69 4.70 -9.73
N ASP A 303 -12.65 4.39 -8.95
CA ASP A 303 -11.47 5.24 -8.79
C ASP A 303 -10.26 4.75 -9.61
N TYR A 304 -10.46 3.72 -10.44
CA TYR A 304 -9.41 3.13 -11.27
C TYR A 304 -9.34 3.82 -12.64
N TRP A 305 -8.19 4.47 -12.94
CA TRP A 305 -8.01 5.29 -14.15
C TRP A 305 -6.58 5.23 -14.72
N TYR A 306 -5.92 4.11 -14.63
CA TYR A 306 -4.57 4.00 -15.16
C TYR A 306 -4.56 3.73 -16.67
N SER A 307 -3.61 4.33 -17.37
CA SER A 307 -3.41 4.10 -18.79
C SER A 307 -2.71 2.74 -19.02
N LYS A 308 -2.88 2.20 -20.23
CA LYS A 308 -2.17 0.97 -20.65
C LYS A 308 -0.65 1.07 -20.60
N ASP A 309 -0.13 2.31 -20.63
CA ASP A 309 1.32 2.54 -20.61
C ASP A 309 1.90 2.47 -19.19
N ASP A 310 1.06 2.59 -18.17
CA ASP A 310 1.49 2.65 -16.77
C ASP A 310 1.35 1.32 -16.04
N VAL A 311 0.44 0.45 -16.49
CA VAL A 311 0.01 -0.74 -15.75
C VAL A 311 0.67 -2.01 -16.28
N ASN A 312 1.10 -2.87 -15.35
CA ASN A 312 1.53 -4.23 -15.63
C ASN A 312 0.34 -5.18 -15.67
N PHE A 313 -0.53 -5.11 -14.67
CA PHE A 313 -1.84 -5.76 -14.65
C PHE A 313 -2.81 -5.07 -13.68
N ALA A 314 -4.11 -5.26 -13.88
CA ALA A 314 -5.14 -4.98 -12.88
C ALA A 314 -6.24 -6.05 -12.93
N CYS A 315 -6.81 -6.35 -11.77
CA CYS A 315 -7.90 -7.29 -11.61
C CYS A 315 -8.87 -6.87 -10.50
N SER A 316 -10.07 -7.44 -10.50
CA SER A 316 -11.02 -7.27 -9.41
C SER A 316 -11.04 -8.53 -8.52
N PRO A 317 -10.28 -8.55 -7.43
CA PRO A 317 -10.23 -9.67 -6.51
C PRO A 317 -11.51 -9.77 -5.67
N TYR A 318 -11.72 -10.94 -5.05
CA TYR A 318 -12.69 -11.08 -3.97
C TYR A 318 -12.31 -10.15 -2.81
N ALA A 319 -11.05 -10.18 -2.39
CA ALA A 319 -10.51 -9.33 -1.34
C ALA A 319 -9.01 -9.17 -1.45
N THR A 320 -8.52 -7.97 -1.20
CA THR A 320 -7.13 -7.74 -0.82
C THR A 320 -6.99 -8.04 0.67
N ILE A 321 -6.17 -9.02 1.02
CA ILE A 321 -6.06 -9.57 2.38
C ILE A 321 -4.74 -9.24 3.09
N VAL A 322 -3.70 -8.89 2.32
CA VAL A 322 -2.45 -8.31 2.82
C VAL A 322 -2.06 -7.14 1.93
N PHE A 323 -1.71 -6.01 2.55
CA PHE A 323 -1.25 -4.83 1.84
C PHE A 323 -0.14 -4.14 2.64
N ASN A 324 1.04 -3.95 2.04
CA ASN A 324 2.26 -3.47 2.70
C ASN A 324 2.64 -4.30 3.95
N HIS A 325 2.74 -5.63 3.79
CA HIS A 325 3.05 -6.61 4.84
C HIS A 325 1.99 -6.79 5.92
N VAL A 326 0.80 -6.23 5.74
CA VAL A 326 -0.15 -6.15 6.82
C VAL A 326 -1.49 -6.74 6.46
N ALA A 327 -2.07 -7.46 7.42
CA ALA A 327 -3.43 -7.98 7.31
C ALA A 327 -4.42 -6.85 7.04
N CYS A 328 -5.19 -6.99 6.00
CA CYS A 328 -6.29 -6.11 5.68
C CYS A 328 -7.50 -6.93 5.23
N ASN A 329 -8.60 -6.27 4.94
CA ASN A 329 -9.79 -6.95 4.49
C ASN A 329 -10.61 -6.01 3.59
N HIS A 330 -9.99 -5.68 2.45
CA HIS A 330 -10.62 -4.85 1.44
C HIS A 330 -11.32 -5.75 0.45
N ARG A 331 -12.66 -5.80 0.50
CA ARG A 331 -13.50 -6.73 -0.26
C ARG A 331 -14.29 -6.05 -1.34
N SER A 332 -14.44 -6.74 -2.44
CA SER A 332 -15.50 -6.45 -3.40
C SER A 332 -16.86 -6.77 -2.77
N SER A 333 -17.60 -5.75 -2.37
CA SER A 333 -18.92 -5.93 -1.72
C SER A 333 -19.93 -6.60 -2.66
N ALA A 334 -19.72 -6.49 -3.97
CA ALA A 334 -20.53 -7.16 -4.99
C ALA A 334 -20.59 -8.70 -4.83
N PHE A 335 -19.55 -9.31 -4.26
CA PHE A 335 -19.48 -10.78 -4.10
C PHE A 335 -20.04 -11.27 -2.74
N GLY A 336 -20.51 -10.35 -1.90
CA GLY A 336 -21.00 -10.65 -0.56
C GLY A 336 -19.89 -11.06 0.42
N ASN A 337 -20.27 -11.33 1.67
CA ASN A 337 -19.31 -11.74 2.69
C ASN A 337 -19.12 -13.27 2.69
N LYS A 338 -17.98 -13.72 2.25
CA LYS A 338 -17.60 -15.16 2.21
C LYS A 338 -16.53 -15.53 3.25
N ASP A 339 -16.20 -14.65 4.21
CA ASP A 339 -15.10 -14.89 5.17
C ASP A 339 -15.27 -16.13 6.03
N ASN A 340 -16.52 -16.42 6.39
CA ASN A 340 -16.86 -17.60 7.17
C ASN A 340 -17.24 -18.80 6.31
N TYR A 341 -16.99 -18.73 5.00
CA TYR A 341 -17.32 -19.79 4.06
C TYR A 341 -16.07 -20.51 3.60
N ALA A 342 -15.89 -21.74 4.05
CA ALA A 342 -14.77 -22.58 3.65
C ALA A 342 -14.94 -23.07 2.21
N ASN A 343 -13.96 -22.78 1.34
CA ASN A 343 -13.93 -23.20 -0.05
C ASN A 343 -12.49 -23.48 -0.49
N SER A 344 -12.30 -24.11 -1.65
CA SER A 344 -11.00 -24.08 -2.32
C SER A 344 -10.66 -22.62 -2.69
N GLN A 345 -9.42 -22.22 -2.51
CA GLN A 345 -8.99 -20.84 -2.65
C GLN A 345 -7.90 -20.71 -3.72
N THR A 346 -7.91 -19.59 -4.41
CA THR A 346 -6.82 -19.09 -5.25
C THR A 346 -6.37 -17.74 -4.70
N MET A 347 -5.10 -17.63 -4.41
CA MET A 347 -4.46 -16.44 -3.88
C MET A 347 -3.22 -16.10 -4.70
N PHE A 348 -3.03 -14.83 -4.95
CA PHE A 348 -1.77 -14.28 -5.44
C PHE A 348 -1.12 -13.49 -4.32
N MET A 349 0.17 -13.69 -4.11
CA MET A 349 0.92 -12.94 -3.12
C MET A 349 2.29 -12.53 -3.67
N LYS A 350 2.77 -11.36 -3.26
CA LYS A 350 4.09 -10.85 -3.61
C LYS A 350 4.98 -10.92 -2.39
N ILE A 351 6.13 -11.55 -2.52
CA ILE A 351 7.17 -11.63 -1.50
C ILE A 351 8.40 -10.95 -2.06
N LYS A 352 8.74 -9.80 -1.51
CA LYS A 352 9.79 -8.91 -2.05
C LYS A 352 9.43 -8.52 -3.50
N ASP A 353 10.22 -8.95 -4.46
CA ASP A 353 10.03 -8.66 -5.86
C ASP A 353 9.48 -9.86 -6.68
N CYS A 354 9.08 -10.93 -6.00
CA CYS A 354 8.61 -12.17 -6.64
C CYS A 354 7.12 -12.42 -6.39
N TRP A 355 6.36 -12.65 -7.43
CA TRP A 355 4.98 -13.10 -7.31
C TRP A 355 4.90 -14.60 -7.06
N CYS A 356 3.91 -14.99 -6.27
CA CYS A 356 3.55 -16.37 -5.96
C CYS A 356 2.08 -16.62 -6.29
N ILE A 357 1.80 -17.78 -6.84
CA ILE A 357 0.45 -18.34 -6.95
C ILE A 357 0.29 -19.39 -5.83
N VAL A 358 -0.78 -19.28 -5.05
CA VAL A 358 -1.09 -20.21 -3.97
C VAL A 358 -2.51 -20.70 -4.15
N CYS A 359 -2.68 -22.00 -4.38
CA CYS A 359 -3.98 -22.62 -4.54
C CYS A 359 -4.16 -23.77 -3.57
N THR A 360 -5.41 -24.04 -3.19
CA THR A 360 -5.77 -25.23 -2.43
C THR A 360 -7.05 -25.86 -2.97
N ALA A 361 -7.05 -27.18 -3.15
CA ALA A 361 -8.24 -27.95 -3.45
C ALA A 361 -9.06 -28.24 -2.18
N SER A 362 -8.46 -28.15 -1.00
CA SER A 362 -9.14 -28.30 0.28
C SER A 362 -10.03 -27.09 0.57
N LYS A 363 -11.15 -27.34 1.23
CA LYS A 363 -12.02 -26.24 1.70
C LYS A 363 -11.38 -25.57 2.90
N VAL A 364 -10.96 -24.33 2.75
CA VAL A 364 -10.35 -23.51 3.81
C VAL A 364 -11.03 -22.15 3.87
N LEU A 365 -10.95 -21.51 5.03
CA LEU A 365 -11.42 -20.14 5.22
C LEU A 365 -10.45 -19.14 4.58
N PRO A 366 -10.90 -18.00 4.06
CA PRO A 366 -10.05 -16.90 3.61
C PRO A 366 -9.00 -16.47 4.66
N LYS A 367 -9.34 -16.53 5.94
CA LYS A 367 -8.43 -16.21 7.05
C LYS A 367 -7.19 -17.11 7.09
N LEU A 368 -7.30 -18.39 6.72
CA LEU A 368 -6.15 -19.28 6.64
C LEU A 368 -5.15 -18.81 5.58
N MET A 369 -5.66 -18.38 4.42
CA MET A 369 -4.81 -17.86 3.34
C MET A 369 -4.14 -16.55 3.74
N GLN A 370 -4.85 -15.68 4.45
CA GLN A 370 -4.30 -14.44 5.00
C GLN A 370 -3.17 -14.73 5.99
N ASN A 371 -3.39 -15.63 6.95
CA ASN A 371 -2.36 -16.00 7.93
C ASN A 371 -1.13 -16.60 7.22
N PHE A 372 -1.34 -17.47 6.22
CA PHE A 372 -0.23 -18.03 5.45
C PHE A 372 0.58 -16.94 4.73
N ALA A 373 -0.07 -15.97 4.09
CA ALA A 373 0.62 -14.86 3.42
C ALA A 373 1.43 -14.01 4.41
N LEU A 374 0.90 -13.76 5.59
CA LEU A 374 1.60 -13.04 6.65
C LEU A 374 2.81 -13.84 7.17
N ASP A 375 2.64 -15.13 7.40
CA ASP A 375 3.73 -16.00 7.85
C ASP A 375 4.84 -16.16 6.78
N CYS A 376 4.54 -15.87 5.52
CA CYS A 376 5.51 -15.77 4.43
C CYS A 376 6.12 -14.36 4.28
N ASN A 377 5.72 -13.40 5.11
CA ASN A 377 6.08 -11.98 4.98
C ASN A 377 5.72 -11.39 3.61
N ALA A 378 4.53 -11.70 3.11
CA ALA A 378 4.09 -11.16 1.84
C ALA A 378 3.91 -9.64 1.93
N ASP A 379 4.42 -8.92 0.93
CA ASP A 379 4.20 -7.48 0.77
C ASP A 379 2.72 -7.21 0.46
N TYR A 380 2.17 -8.05 -0.42
CA TYR A 380 0.79 -7.98 -0.90
C TYR A 380 0.20 -9.37 -1.03
N ALA A 381 -1.09 -9.52 -0.78
CA ALA A 381 -1.84 -10.73 -1.12
C ALA A 381 -3.31 -10.43 -1.38
N PHE A 382 -3.88 -11.09 -2.38
CA PHE A 382 -5.30 -10.98 -2.69
C PHE A 382 -5.88 -12.33 -3.10
N LEU A 383 -7.16 -12.51 -2.78
CA LEU A 383 -7.97 -13.67 -3.12
C LEU A 383 -8.84 -13.36 -4.34
N VAL A 384 -8.95 -14.31 -5.23
CA VAL A 384 -9.74 -14.21 -6.46
C VAL A 384 -10.90 -15.20 -6.47
N ASP A 385 -11.48 -15.50 -7.63
CA ASP A 385 -12.55 -16.49 -7.74
C ASP A 385 -12.11 -17.84 -7.17
N SER A 386 -12.99 -18.46 -6.43
CA SER A 386 -12.73 -19.64 -5.61
C SER A 386 -13.71 -20.78 -5.90
N GLY A 387 -13.56 -21.89 -5.20
CA GLY A 387 -14.44 -23.04 -5.34
C GLY A 387 -14.22 -23.78 -6.66
N GLY A 388 -15.28 -23.94 -7.44
CA GLY A 388 -15.22 -24.62 -8.72
C GLY A 388 -14.32 -23.97 -9.76
N SER A 389 -13.93 -22.71 -9.59
CA SER A 389 -13.01 -22.00 -10.47
C SER A 389 -11.55 -22.15 -10.06
N THR A 390 -11.26 -22.63 -8.85
CA THR A 390 -9.89 -22.81 -8.37
C THR A 390 -9.13 -23.80 -9.24
N GLN A 391 -8.19 -23.30 -10.03
CA GLN A 391 -7.37 -24.08 -10.95
C GLN A 391 -5.96 -23.52 -11.01
N MET A 392 -4.99 -24.39 -11.21
CA MET A 392 -3.58 -24.02 -11.31
C MET A 392 -2.85 -24.94 -12.29
N MET A 393 -2.08 -24.34 -13.17
CA MET A 393 -1.10 -24.99 -14.02
C MET A 393 0.29 -24.53 -13.64
N ALA A 394 1.27 -25.39 -13.74
CA ALA A 394 2.67 -25.03 -13.53
C ALA A 394 3.58 -25.81 -14.50
N PHE A 395 4.64 -25.13 -14.94
CA PHE A 395 5.74 -25.78 -15.66
C PHE A 395 6.73 -26.32 -14.61
N THR A 396 6.77 -27.63 -14.50
CA THR A 396 7.63 -28.34 -13.54
C THR A 396 8.11 -29.65 -14.17
N ASP A 397 9.30 -30.11 -13.82
CA ASP A 397 9.94 -31.29 -14.42
C ASP A 397 10.00 -31.23 -15.94
N SER A 398 10.29 -30.04 -16.50
CA SER A 398 10.38 -29.77 -17.94
C SER A 398 9.10 -30.01 -18.74
N LYS A 399 7.94 -29.98 -18.09
CA LYS A 399 6.63 -30.10 -18.74
C LYS A 399 5.54 -29.32 -18.00
N TRP A 400 4.47 -29.00 -18.72
CA TRP A 400 3.26 -28.45 -18.14
C TRP A 400 2.49 -29.53 -17.37
N GLN A 401 2.09 -29.19 -16.15
CA GLN A 401 1.28 -30.06 -15.30
C GLN A 401 0.03 -29.31 -14.80
N SER A 402 -1.09 -30.01 -14.81
CA SER A 402 -2.32 -29.58 -14.17
C SER A 402 -2.23 -29.89 -12.68
N ILE A 403 -1.92 -28.87 -11.87
CA ILE A 403 -1.73 -29.01 -10.44
C ILE A 403 -3.07 -29.13 -9.72
N ILE A 404 -3.99 -28.22 -10.04
CA ILE A 404 -5.41 -28.27 -9.64
C ILE A 404 -6.23 -28.04 -10.89
N TYR A 405 -7.14 -28.97 -11.20
CA TYR A 405 -7.97 -28.88 -12.39
C TYR A 405 -9.40 -29.30 -12.08
N THR A 406 -10.36 -28.46 -12.40
CA THR A 406 -11.79 -28.69 -12.17
C THR A 406 -12.58 -28.94 -13.47
N GLY A 407 -11.96 -28.74 -14.63
CA GLY A 407 -12.62 -28.78 -15.92
C GLY A 407 -13.53 -27.59 -16.23
N ARG A 408 -13.60 -26.61 -15.34
CA ARG A 408 -14.37 -25.38 -15.59
C ARG A 408 -13.61 -24.49 -16.57
N HIS A 409 -14.28 -24.00 -17.59
CA HIS A 409 -13.76 -22.94 -18.42
C HIS A 409 -13.82 -21.61 -17.65
N ILE A 410 -12.79 -20.78 -17.78
CA ILE A 410 -12.62 -19.51 -17.07
C ILE A 410 -12.30 -18.38 -18.05
N PRO A 411 -12.69 -17.12 -17.74
CA PRO A 411 -12.50 -15.99 -18.67
C PRO A 411 -11.06 -15.48 -18.72
N ASN A 412 -10.36 -15.52 -17.58
CA ASN A 412 -9.02 -14.97 -17.47
C ASN A 412 -8.20 -15.68 -16.39
N VAL A 413 -6.89 -15.51 -16.50
CA VAL A 413 -5.90 -16.04 -15.58
C VAL A 413 -4.87 -14.97 -15.27
N LEU A 414 -4.24 -15.08 -14.10
CA LEU A 414 -2.97 -14.43 -13.82
C LEU A 414 -1.84 -15.44 -13.95
N ALA A 415 -0.83 -15.08 -14.71
CA ALA A 415 0.30 -15.93 -15.07
C ALA A 415 1.61 -15.37 -14.56
N ILE A 416 2.45 -16.21 -13.96
CA ILE A 416 3.83 -15.87 -13.61
C ILE A 416 4.73 -16.20 -14.80
N GLY A 417 5.53 -15.22 -15.23
CA GLY A 417 6.40 -15.39 -16.39
C GLY A 417 7.32 -14.19 -16.64
N LYS A 418 7.76 -14.09 -17.89
CA LYS A 418 8.50 -12.94 -18.42
C LYS A 418 8.10 -12.64 -19.85
N MET A 419 8.19 -11.38 -20.26
CA MET A 419 8.09 -11.02 -21.67
C MET A 419 9.27 -11.62 -22.45
N LYS A 420 9.01 -12.15 -23.64
CA LYS A 420 10.07 -12.53 -24.58
C LYS A 420 10.80 -11.26 -25.01
N ALA A 421 12.11 -11.35 -25.17
CA ALA A 421 12.83 -10.30 -25.87
C ALA A 421 12.23 -10.17 -27.28
N ALA A 422 11.99 -8.94 -27.72
CA ALA A 422 11.61 -8.72 -29.12
C ALA A 422 12.64 -9.46 -30.00
N GLU A 423 12.16 -10.33 -30.87
CA GLU A 423 13.06 -10.93 -31.86
C GLU A 423 13.78 -9.78 -32.56
N PRO A 424 15.13 -9.83 -32.65
CA PRO A 424 15.81 -8.86 -33.49
C PRO A 424 15.17 -9.00 -34.88
N THR A 425 14.51 -7.96 -35.33
CA THR A 425 14.07 -7.90 -36.71
C THR A 425 15.28 -8.27 -37.54
N GLU A 426 15.25 -9.42 -38.24
CA GLU A 426 16.31 -9.76 -39.19
C GLU A 426 16.60 -8.50 -39.99
N PRO A 427 17.88 -8.10 -40.12
CA PRO A 427 18.18 -6.99 -40.99
C PRO A 427 17.63 -7.40 -42.35
N SER A 428 16.53 -6.77 -42.76
CA SER A 428 16.05 -6.88 -44.13
C SER A 428 17.26 -6.74 -45.03
N GLU A 429 17.47 -7.74 -45.93
CA GLU A 429 18.56 -7.62 -46.94
C GLU A 429 18.61 -6.19 -47.45
N PRO A 430 19.81 -5.63 -47.63
CA PRO A 430 19.94 -4.25 -48.06
C PRO A 430 19.22 -4.11 -49.42
N SER A 431 17.96 -3.81 -49.37
CA SER A 431 17.28 -3.20 -50.50
C SER A 431 18.07 -1.94 -50.80
N THR A 432 18.53 -1.77 -52.04
CA THR A 432 19.12 -0.56 -52.60
C THR A 432 18.63 0.67 -51.84
N PRO A 433 19.53 1.54 -51.37
CA PRO A 433 19.16 2.66 -50.52
C PRO A 433 18.11 3.52 -51.24
N SER A 434 16.88 3.32 -50.91
CA SER A 434 15.86 4.38 -51.02
C SER A 434 16.27 5.36 -49.91
N GLU A 435 16.46 6.58 -50.28
CA GLU A 435 16.74 7.71 -49.38
C GLU A 435 15.86 7.59 -48.14
N PRO A 436 16.44 7.88 -46.93
CA PRO A 436 15.67 7.89 -45.71
C PRO A 436 14.53 8.89 -45.89
N THR A 437 13.30 8.43 -45.92
CA THR A 437 12.15 9.27 -45.58
C THR A 437 12.28 9.54 -44.08
N GLU A 438 13.08 10.56 -43.75
CA GLU A 438 12.88 11.29 -42.52
C GLU A 438 11.41 11.74 -42.57
N GLU A 439 10.60 11.29 -41.61
CA GLU A 439 9.42 12.05 -41.20
C GLU A 439 9.98 13.36 -40.62
N THR A 440 10.38 14.25 -41.51
CA THR A 440 10.71 15.62 -41.16
C THR A 440 9.41 16.25 -40.78
N VAL A 441 9.18 16.48 -39.49
CA VAL A 441 8.25 17.48 -39.00
C VAL A 441 8.46 18.68 -39.92
N SER A 442 7.42 19.10 -40.64
CA SER A 442 7.57 20.16 -41.60
C SER A 442 8.14 21.39 -40.87
N LYS A 443 8.97 22.16 -41.52
CA LYS A 443 9.51 23.39 -40.92
C LYS A 443 8.39 24.28 -40.37
N GLU A 444 7.22 24.27 -41.03
CA GLU A 444 6.05 25.00 -40.59
C GLU A 444 5.44 24.46 -39.29
N GLU A 445 5.44 23.13 -39.08
CA GLU A 445 5.00 22.51 -37.82
C GLU A 445 6.00 22.76 -36.68
N TYR A 446 7.28 22.73 -36.99
CA TYR A 446 8.33 23.05 -36.00
C TYR A 446 8.26 24.52 -35.59
N ASP A 447 8.15 25.43 -36.53
CA ASP A 447 8.02 26.86 -36.27
C ASP A 447 6.72 27.19 -35.49
N LYS A 448 5.62 26.47 -35.73
CA LYS A 448 4.37 26.59 -34.97
C LYS A 448 4.54 26.10 -33.51
N LEU A 449 5.18 24.94 -33.30
CA LEU A 449 5.46 24.42 -31.97
C LEU A 449 6.41 25.35 -31.18
N LEU A 450 7.34 25.99 -31.86
CA LEU A 450 8.25 26.96 -31.24
C LEU A 450 7.48 28.19 -30.74
N VAL A 451 6.52 28.72 -31.54
CA VAL A 451 5.66 29.84 -31.14
C VAL A 451 4.76 29.44 -29.95
N GLU A 452 4.19 28.25 -29.98
CA GLU A 452 3.38 27.73 -28.85
C GLU A 452 4.21 27.57 -27.58
N TYR A 453 5.45 27.08 -27.70
CA TYR A 453 6.38 26.96 -26.59
C TYR A 453 6.75 28.32 -25.98
N ASP A 454 7.08 29.29 -26.81
CA ASP A 454 7.42 30.66 -26.36
C ASP A 454 6.23 31.31 -25.64
N SER A 455 5.01 31.15 -26.17
CA SER A 455 3.78 31.65 -25.55
C SER A 455 3.53 31.00 -24.18
N LEU A 456 3.74 29.69 -24.09
CA LEU A 456 3.59 28.96 -22.82
C LEU A 456 4.61 29.40 -21.78
N ASN A 457 5.85 29.67 -22.21
CA ASN A 457 6.94 30.12 -21.36
C ASN A 457 6.73 31.55 -20.85
N GLU A 458 6.15 32.44 -21.70
CA GLU A 458 5.73 33.76 -21.27
C GLU A 458 4.61 33.69 -20.22
N HIS A 459 3.60 32.85 -20.46
CA HIS A 459 2.51 32.65 -19.50
C HIS A 459 3.00 32.07 -18.17
N TYR A 460 3.92 31.08 -18.21
CA TYR A 460 4.55 30.53 -17.01
C TYR A 460 5.29 31.61 -16.22
N THR A 461 6.00 32.49 -16.91
CA THR A 461 6.73 33.60 -16.28
C THR A 461 5.79 34.61 -15.61
N GLU A 462 4.61 34.83 -16.19
CA GLU A 462 3.59 35.72 -15.64
C GLU A 462 2.95 35.11 -14.37
N VAL A 463 2.61 33.84 -14.41
CA VAL A 463 2.10 33.10 -13.23
C VAL A 463 3.11 33.10 -12.08
N CYS A 464 4.39 32.95 -12.36
CA CYS A 464 5.43 33.04 -11.33
C CYS A 464 5.49 34.44 -10.68
N LYS A 465 5.33 35.52 -11.46
CA LYS A 465 5.28 36.89 -10.93
C LYS A 465 4.05 37.12 -10.05
N GLU A 466 2.89 36.61 -10.47
CA GLU A 466 1.66 36.69 -9.67
C GLU A 466 1.81 35.93 -8.34
N TYR A 467 2.46 34.78 -8.38
CA TYR A 467 2.75 34.00 -7.16
C TYR A 467 3.65 34.74 -6.19
N ASP A 468 4.70 35.40 -6.68
CA ASP A 468 5.61 36.22 -5.86
C ASP A 468 4.89 37.43 -5.23
N LEU A 469 3.97 38.06 -5.96
CA LEU A 469 3.12 39.15 -5.46
C LEU A 469 2.20 38.67 -4.33
N LEU A 470 1.53 37.52 -4.54
CA LEU A 470 0.67 36.89 -3.54
C LEU A 470 1.44 36.51 -2.26
N ASP A 471 2.65 36.02 -2.40
CA ASP A 471 3.51 35.69 -1.25
C ASP A 471 3.93 36.94 -0.48
N ALA A 472 4.23 38.03 -1.17
CA ALA A 472 4.53 39.32 -0.56
C ALA A 472 3.32 39.91 0.19
N GLU A 473 2.11 39.83 -0.41
CA GLU A 473 0.87 40.28 0.24
C GLU A 473 0.55 39.43 1.48
N ASN A 474 0.72 38.12 1.40
CA ASN A 474 0.54 37.22 2.53
C ASN A 474 1.51 37.53 3.69
N LYS A 475 2.76 37.87 3.37
CA LYS A 475 3.74 38.33 4.39
C LYS A 475 3.31 39.65 5.03
N ALA A 476 2.82 40.61 4.24
CA ALA A 476 2.33 41.89 4.73
C ALA A 476 1.09 41.72 5.64
N LEU A 477 0.15 40.88 5.25
CA LEU A 477 -1.02 40.54 6.06
C LEU A 477 -0.64 39.86 7.38
N LYS A 478 0.31 38.93 7.38
CA LYS A 478 0.82 38.32 8.59
C LYS A 478 1.44 39.32 9.56
N ASN A 479 2.17 40.29 9.04
CA ASN A 479 2.75 41.36 9.86
C ASN A 479 1.67 42.25 10.50
N LYS A 480 0.64 42.64 9.73
CA LYS A 480 -0.50 43.42 10.27
C LYS A 480 -1.26 42.65 11.36
N ILE A 481 -1.45 41.34 11.17
CA ILE A 481 -2.10 40.49 12.19
C ILE A 481 -1.25 40.45 13.46
N ASN A 482 0.07 40.39 13.36
CA ASN A 482 0.96 40.40 14.51
C ASN A 482 0.96 41.78 15.25
N GLU A 483 0.84 42.88 14.52
CA GLU A 483 0.67 44.24 15.11
C GLU A 483 -0.65 44.35 15.86
N ILE A 484 -1.76 43.90 15.26
CA ILE A 484 -3.08 43.87 15.91
C ILE A 484 -3.05 43.03 17.19
N LYS A 485 -2.40 41.86 17.15
CA LYS A 485 -2.25 41.03 18.35
C LYS A 485 -1.52 41.72 19.48
N LYS A 486 -0.47 42.51 19.20
CA LYS A 486 0.25 43.29 20.21
C LYS A 486 -0.65 44.34 20.86
N ILE A 487 -1.48 45.02 20.08
CA ILE A 487 -2.41 46.05 20.57
C ILE A 487 -3.50 45.47 21.47
N VAL A 488 -3.93 44.25 21.22
CA VAL A 488 -4.98 43.56 22.00
C VAL A 488 -4.43 42.93 23.28
N GLU A 489 -3.13 42.68 23.36
CA GLU A 489 -2.45 42.11 24.53
C GLU A 489 -1.94 43.19 25.51
N GLU A 490 -1.91 44.48 25.13
CA GLU A 490 -1.69 45.66 25.99
C GLU A 490 -3.03 46.17 26.60
#